data_6544f6d3e50e406837e1b996fd853999
#
_entry.id   6544f6d3e50e406837e1b996fd853999
#
_cell.length_a   1.000
_cell.length_b   1.000
_cell.length_c   1.000
_cell.angle_alpha   90.00
_cell.angle_beta   90.00
_cell.angle_gamma   90.00
#
_symmetry.space_group_name_H-M   'P 1'
#
loop_
_entity.id
_entity.type
_entity.pdbx_description
1 polymer ?
#
loop_
_entity_poly.entity_id
_entity_poly.type
_entity_poly.pdbx_seq_one_letter_code
_entity_poly.pdbx_strand_id
1 'polypeptide(L)'
;IERYYHLDESLPEQFYRYLSGLWRGDMGPSYRLRDYTVAEIIADALPLSMRLGALAIVVALVVGVAAGVLAALRKNTLIDRLVTGFAMIGISVPIFVIAPVMVLVFAVMLNWLPASYSGGGGVTRLVMPVIALALPQVAYIARLTRASMINMMSSDFVRTAKAQGLSTISIVRYHAFKPAMLPLLSYMGPAIAGVLTGSVVVEQVFGIPGVGQFFVRGALNRDYTLVLGITVFYAALVILLNLIVDILYGFLDPRIRAK
;
A
#
# COMPACT_ATOMS: atom_id res chain seq x y z
N ILE A 1 -28.06 12.73 -25.54
CA ILE A 1 -26.80 12.51 -24.76
C ILE A 1 -26.52 13.74 -23.92
N GLU A 2 -26.40 14.94 -24.50
CA GLU A 2 -26.07 16.19 -23.78
C GLU A 2 -27.01 16.45 -22.60
N ARG A 3 -28.34 16.35 -22.80
CA ARG A 3 -29.33 16.49 -21.72
C ARG A 3 -29.29 15.38 -20.65
N TYR A 4 -28.90 14.19 -21.04
CA TYR A 4 -28.79 13.06 -20.07
C TYR A 4 -27.62 13.23 -19.11
N TYR A 5 -26.52 13.81 -19.60
CA TYR A 5 -25.32 14.08 -18.82
C TYR A 5 -25.25 15.54 -18.34
N HIS A 6 -26.30 16.36 -18.57
CA HIS A 6 -26.36 17.76 -18.16
C HIS A 6 -25.21 18.63 -18.71
N LEU A 7 -24.71 18.29 -19.90
CA LEU A 7 -23.60 19.01 -20.52
C LEU A 7 -24.03 20.35 -21.13
N ASP A 8 -25.35 20.58 -21.21
CA ASP A 8 -26.00 21.85 -21.63
C ASP A 8 -26.06 22.89 -20.50
N GLU A 9 -25.79 22.47 -19.24
CA GLU A 9 -25.72 23.37 -18.08
C GLU A 9 -24.38 24.14 -18.02
N SER A 10 -24.35 25.27 -17.31
CA SER A 10 -23.10 26.00 -17.07
C SER A 10 -22.11 25.19 -16.23
N LEU A 11 -20.80 25.40 -16.39
CA LEU A 11 -19.78 24.70 -15.64
C LEU A 11 -19.96 24.75 -14.09
N PRO A 12 -20.35 25.92 -13.48
CA PRO A 12 -20.66 25.98 -12.05
C PRO A 12 -21.84 25.10 -11.65
N GLU A 13 -22.88 24.99 -12.48
CA GLU A 13 -24.05 24.15 -12.22
C GLU A 13 -23.69 22.67 -12.29
N GLN A 14 -22.93 22.26 -13.32
CA GLN A 14 -22.41 20.90 -13.44
C GLN A 14 -21.55 20.53 -12.23
N PHE A 15 -20.68 21.43 -11.77
CA PHE A 15 -19.85 21.22 -10.59
C PHE A 15 -20.67 21.09 -9.32
N TYR A 16 -21.66 21.97 -9.10
CA TYR A 16 -22.56 21.88 -7.93
C TYR A 16 -23.37 20.58 -7.93
N ARG A 17 -23.89 20.18 -9.10
CA ARG A 17 -24.60 18.92 -9.27
C ARG A 17 -23.72 17.72 -8.94
N TYR A 18 -22.50 17.69 -9.46
CA TYR A 18 -21.54 16.64 -9.16
C TYR A 18 -21.24 16.54 -7.67
N LEU A 19 -20.96 17.67 -7.00
CA LEU A 19 -20.71 17.68 -5.54
C LEU A 19 -21.93 17.23 -4.74
N SER A 20 -23.14 17.68 -5.13
CA SER A 20 -24.38 17.25 -4.46
C SER A 20 -24.67 15.76 -4.67
N GLY A 21 -24.32 15.22 -5.82
CA GLY A 21 -24.37 13.78 -6.12
C GLY A 21 -23.41 12.99 -5.23
N LEU A 22 -22.16 13.43 -5.14
CA LEU A 22 -21.13 12.79 -4.30
C LEU A 22 -21.58 12.67 -2.84
N TRP A 23 -22.23 13.71 -2.29
CA TRP A 23 -22.75 13.70 -0.93
C TRP A 23 -23.85 12.64 -0.71
N ARG A 24 -24.55 12.25 -1.78
CA ARG A 24 -25.57 11.20 -1.78
C ARG A 24 -25.02 9.83 -2.18
N GLY A 25 -23.71 9.72 -2.45
CA GLY A 25 -23.09 8.51 -2.97
C GLY A 25 -23.29 8.27 -4.46
N ASP A 26 -23.87 9.23 -5.17
CA ASP A 26 -24.05 9.19 -6.62
C ASP A 26 -22.85 9.86 -7.31
N MET A 27 -22.07 9.05 -8.03
CA MET A 27 -20.91 9.49 -8.81
C MET A 27 -21.24 9.63 -10.31
N GLY A 28 -22.51 9.47 -10.67
CA GLY A 28 -22.98 9.50 -12.05
C GLY A 28 -22.79 8.19 -12.83
N PRO A 29 -23.36 8.09 -14.04
CA PRO A 29 -23.18 6.94 -14.91
C PRO A 29 -21.83 6.96 -15.61
N SER A 30 -21.28 5.77 -15.92
CA SER A 30 -20.11 5.65 -16.78
C SER A 30 -20.47 6.01 -18.23
N TYR A 31 -19.59 6.73 -18.91
CA TYR A 31 -19.82 7.10 -20.33
C TYR A 31 -19.63 5.91 -21.28
N ARG A 32 -18.88 4.90 -20.88
CA ARG A 32 -18.55 3.74 -21.72
C ARG A 32 -19.28 2.48 -21.32
N LEU A 33 -19.46 2.27 -20.02
CA LEU A 33 -20.19 1.15 -19.45
C LEU A 33 -21.63 1.61 -19.16
N ARG A 34 -22.47 1.70 -20.20
CA ARG A 34 -23.78 2.36 -20.17
C ARG A 34 -24.77 1.80 -19.14
N ASP A 35 -24.59 0.55 -18.74
CA ASP A 35 -25.48 -0.14 -17.80
C ASP A 35 -25.00 -0.05 -16.35
N TYR A 36 -23.90 0.68 -16.09
CA TYR A 36 -23.28 0.77 -14.77
C TYR A 36 -23.08 2.21 -14.32
N THR A 37 -23.37 2.46 -13.06
CA THR A 37 -22.93 3.68 -12.37
C THR A 37 -21.48 3.53 -11.92
N VAL A 38 -20.78 4.66 -11.76
CA VAL A 38 -19.40 4.66 -11.24
C VAL A 38 -19.32 4.04 -9.86
N ALA A 39 -20.33 4.29 -9.01
CA ALA A 39 -20.40 3.72 -7.66
C ALA A 39 -20.50 2.19 -7.68
N GLU A 40 -21.31 1.60 -8.57
CA GLU A 40 -21.41 0.15 -8.74
C GLU A 40 -20.09 -0.46 -9.21
N ILE A 41 -19.44 0.15 -10.20
CA ILE A 41 -18.12 -0.32 -10.69
C ILE A 41 -17.09 -0.32 -9.56
N ILE A 42 -17.06 0.74 -8.75
CA ILE A 42 -16.15 0.82 -7.60
C ILE A 42 -16.51 -0.26 -6.56
N ALA A 43 -17.79 -0.41 -6.22
CA ALA A 43 -18.24 -1.38 -5.22
C ALA A 43 -17.89 -2.83 -5.60
N ASP A 44 -18.03 -3.19 -6.87
CA ASP A 44 -17.71 -4.53 -7.37
C ASP A 44 -16.20 -4.79 -7.43
N ALA A 45 -15.40 -3.78 -7.80
CA ALA A 45 -13.96 -3.92 -7.96
C ALA A 45 -13.19 -3.76 -6.63
N LEU A 46 -13.72 -2.99 -5.68
CA LEU A 46 -13.05 -2.62 -4.44
C LEU A 46 -12.63 -3.82 -3.56
N PRO A 47 -13.46 -4.86 -3.35
CA PRO A 47 -13.08 -5.98 -2.49
C PRO A 47 -11.77 -6.66 -2.93
N LEU A 48 -11.54 -6.76 -4.24
CA LEU A 48 -10.34 -7.39 -4.78
C LEU A 48 -9.11 -6.48 -4.62
N SER A 49 -9.24 -5.18 -4.89
CA SER A 49 -8.18 -4.19 -4.65
C SER A 49 -7.79 -4.11 -3.18
N MET A 50 -8.79 -4.09 -2.28
CA MET A 50 -8.57 -4.09 -0.82
C MET A 50 -7.87 -5.36 -0.35
N ARG A 51 -8.27 -6.53 -0.86
CA ARG A 51 -7.61 -7.80 -0.55
C ARG A 51 -6.16 -7.81 -1.01
N LEU A 52 -5.89 -7.34 -2.22
CA LEU A 52 -4.53 -7.23 -2.76
C LEU A 52 -3.67 -6.29 -1.90
N GLY A 53 -4.18 -5.10 -1.61
CA GLY A 53 -3.48 -4.09 -0.80
C GLY A 53 -3.23 -4.56 0.63
N ALA A 54 -4.24 -5.16 1.29
CA ALA A 54 -4.10 -5.68 2.64
C ALA A 54 -3.04 -6.79 2.73
N LEU A 55 -3.06 -7.74 1.79
CA LEU A 55 -2.05 -8.80 1.73
C LEU A 55 -0.64 -8.22 1.51
N ALA A 56 -0.50 -7.23 0.63
CA ALA A 56 0.78 -6.58 0.38
C ALA A 56 1.31 -5.86 1.62
N ILE A 57 0.47 -5.14 2.36
CA ILE A 57 0.85 -4.48 3.62
C ILE A 57 1.24 -5.50 4.70
N VAL A 58 0.48 -6.59 4.85
CA VAL A 58 0.81 -7.65 5.82
C VAL A 58 2.18 -8.27 5.49
N VAL A 59 2.42 -8.63 4.22
CA VAL A 59 3.73 -9.15 3.78
C VAL A 59 4.83 -8.12 4.04
N ALA A 60 4.59 -6.85 3.71
CA ALA A 60 5.56 -5.78 3.91
C ALA A 60 5.93 -5.60 5.39
N LEU A 61 4.94 -5.63 6.29
CA LEU A 61 5.16 -5.53 7.72
C LEU A 61 5.93 -6.74 8.27
N VAL A 62 5.46 -7.95 7.97
CA VAL A 62 6.08 -9.18 8.51
C VAL A 62 7.52 -9.31 8.02
N VAL A 63 7.73 -9.24 6.70
CA VAL A 63 9.06 -9.43 6.10
C VAL A 63 9.97 -8.24 6.37
N GLY A 64 9.46 -7.01 6.23
CA GLY A 64 10.24 -5.78 6.42
C GLY A 64 10.71 -5.61 7.86
N VAL A 65 9.80 -5.81 8.85
CA VAL A 65 10.17 -5.72 10.27
C VAL A 65 11.15 -6.82 10.64
N ALA A 66 10.90 -8.07 10.24
CA ALA A 66 11.81 -9.17 10.54
C ALA A 66 13.21 -8.93 9.94
N ALA A 67 13.29 -8.53 8.69
CA ALA A 67 14.54 -8.21 8.01
C ALA A 67 15.27 -7.02 8.67
N GLY A 68 14.55 -5.96 9.02
CA GLY A 68 15.10 -4.78 9.69
C GLY A 68 15.65 -5.07 11.09
N VAL A 69 14.91 -5.84 11.90
CA VAL A 69 15.37 -6.28 13.23
C VAL A 69 16.61 -7.17 13.09
N LEU A 70 16.59 -8.15 12.18
CA LEU A 70 17.73 -9.05 11.95
C LEU A 70 18.98 -8.26 11.52
N ALA A 71 18.84 -7.33 10.60
CA ALA A 71 19.93 -6.47 10.14
C ALA A 71 20.48 -5.60 11.28
N ALA A 72 19.60 -5.05 12.13
CA ALA A 72 20.02 -4.23 13.28
C ALA A 72 20.82 -5.05 14.33
N LEU A 73 20.36 -6.25 14.64
CA LEU A 73 21.03 -7.16 15.58
C LEU A 73 22.35 -7.70 15.05
N ARG A 74 22.49 -7.80 13.73
CA ARG A 74 23.70 -8.25 13.04
C ARG A 74 24.42 -7.06 12.35
N LYS A 75 24.38 -5.87 12.97
CA LYS A 75 24.99 -4.63 12.45
C LYS A 75 26.43 -4.85 11.97
N ASN A 76 26.78 -4.31 10.81
CA ASN A 76 28.09 -4.39 10.15
C ASN A 76 28.49 -5.80 9.67
N THR A 77 27.62 -6.80 9.73
CA THR A 77 27.85 -8.14 9.16
C THR A 77 27.38 -8.24 7.70
N LEU A 78 27.64 -9.38 7.07
CA LEU A 78 27.16 -9.68 5.71
C LEU A 78 25.63 -9.62 5.62
N ILE A 79 24.92 -10.13 6.65
CA ILE A 79 23.44 -10.10 6.71
C ILE A 79 22.93 -8.66 6.66
N ASP A 80 23.53 -7.78 7.43
CA ASP A 80 23.19 -6.36 7.44
C ASP A 80 23.40 -5.71 6.07
N ARG A 81 24.52 -5.99 5.41
CA ARG A 81 24.84 -5.47 4.07
C ARG A 81 23.86 -6.01 3.02
N LEU A 82 23.52 -7.29 3.05
CA LEU A 82 22.57 -7.91 2.13
C LEU A 82 21.17 -7.30 2.29
N VAL A 83 20.63 -7.24 3.52
CA VAL A 83 19.31 -6.64 3.78
C VAL A 83 19.28 -5.19 3.32
N THR A 84 20.31 -4.41 3.64
CA THR A 84 20.37 -3.00 3.23
C THR A 84 20.52 -2.86 1.72
N GLY A 85 21.32 -3.70 1.05
CA GLY A 85 21.46 -3.73 -0.40
C GLY A 85 20.15 -4.08 -1.11
N PHE A 86 19.46 -5.12 -0.68
CA PHE A 86 18.14 -5.46 -1.21
C PHE A 86 17.11 -4.37 -0.96
N ALA A 87 17.14 -3.71 0.20
CA ALA A 87 16.27 -2.58 0.48
C ALA A 87 16.55 -1.39 -0.45
N MET A 88 17.81 -1.10 -0.76
CA MET A 88 18.14 -0.05 -1.73
C MET A 88 17.61 -0.37 -3.13
N ILE A 89 17.77 -1.60 -3.61
CA ILE A 89 17.22 -2.04 -4.91
C ILE A 89 15.70 -1.92 -4.91
N GLY A 90 15.02 -2.43 -3.87
CA GLY A 90 13.56 -2.44 -3.78
C GLY A 90 12.93 -1.05 -3.72
N ILE A 91 13.65 -0.04 -3.21
CA ILE A 91 13.19 1.36 -3.21
C ILE A 91 13.49 2.04 -4.56
N SER A 92 14.60 1.68 -5.21
CA SER A 92 15.09 2.38 -6.41
C SER A 92 14.39 1.90 -7.69
N VAL A 93 13.95 0.65 -7.75
CA VAL A 93 13.32 0.09 -8.96
C VAL A 93 11.82 0.39 -8.94
N PRO A 94 11.29 1.10 -9.97
CA PRO A 94 9.87 1.40 -10.04
C PRO A 94 9.01 0.13 -10.20
N ILE A 95 7.80 0.15 -9.62
CA ILE A 95 6.88 -1.00 -9.62
C ILE A 95 6.48 -1.44 -11.05
N PHE A 96 6.39 -0.49 -11.99
CA PHE A 96 6.07 -0.79 -13.39
C PHE A 96 7.21 -1.53 -14.12
N VAL A 97 8.41 -1.59 -13.53
CA VAL A 97 9.53 -2.43 -13.98
C VAL A 97 9.50 -3.77 -13.26
N ILE A 98 9.30 -3.75 -11.94
CA ILE A 98 9.28 -4.98 -11.11
C ILE A 98 8.19 -5.94 -11.59
N ALA A 99 6.97 -5.46 -11.79
CA ALA A 99 5.84 -6.34 -12.10
C ALA A 99 5.99 -7.09 -13.43
N PRO A 100 6.34 -6.46 -14.58
CA PRO A 100 6.60 -7.19 -15.82
C PRO A 100 7.82 -8.11 -15.75
N VAL A 101 8.89 -7.71 -15.04
CA VAL A 101 10.07 -8.58 -14.86
C VAL A 101 9.71 -9.83 -14.07
N MET A 102 8.86 -9.72 -13.04
CA MET A 102 8.36 -10.88 -12.30
C MET A 102 7.55 -11.81 -13.21
N VAL A 103 6.68 -11.27 -14.06
CA VAL A 103 5.94 -12.08 -15.07
C VAL A 103 6.91 -12.79 -16.01
N LEU A 104 7.88 -12.08 -16.56
CA LEU A 104 8.88 -12.65 -17.46
C LEU A 104 9.64 -13.82 -16.81
N VAL A 105 10.16 -13.59 -15.61
CA VAL A 105 11.00 -14.59 -14.92
C VAL A 105 10.16 -15.76 -14.40
N PHE A 106 9.13 -15.49 -13.59
CA PHE A 106 8.42 -16.55 -12.86
C PHE A 106 7.30 -17.22 -13.65
N ALA A 107 6.69 -16.51 -14.60
CA ALA A 107 5.63 -17.11 -15.40
C ALA A 107 6.12 -17.62 -16.76
N VAL A 108 6.98 -16.85 -17.47
CA VAL A 108 7.39 -17.21 -18.83
C VAL A 108 8.64 -18.09 -18.83
N MET A 109 9.69 -17.71 -18.09
CA MET A 109 10.96 -18.46 -18.13
C MET A 109 10.93 -19.70 -17.24
N LEU A 110 10.41 -19.58 -16.00
CA LEU A 110 10.43 -20.66 -15.02
C LEU A 110 9.13 -21.47 -14.99
N ASN A 111 8.02 -20.94 -15.52
CA ASN A 111 6.68 -21.55 -15.47
C ASN A 111 6.21 -21.95 -14.06
N TRP A 112 6.64 -21.21 -13.02
CA TRP A 112 6.29 -21.51 -11.63
C TRP A 112 4.95 -20.92 -11.21
N LEU A 113 4.60 -19.75 -11.74
CA LEU A 113 3.41 -18.99 -11.35
C LEU A 113 2.64 -18.51 -12.58
N PRO A 114 1.31 -18.35 -12.47
CA PRO A 114 0.49 -17.88 -13.59
C PRO A 114 0.76 -16.42 -13.90
N ALA A 115 0.87 -16.07 -15.20
CA ALA A 115 1.19 -14.73 -15.68
C ALA A 115 0.10 -13.69 -15.37
N SER A 116 -1.16 -14.10 -15.27
CA SER A 116 -2.30 -13.19 -15.07
C SER A 116 -3.34 -13.75 -14.11
N TYR A 117 -4.19 -12.85 -13.62
CA TYR A 117 -5.30 -13.21 -12.71
C TYR A 117 -6.48 -13.88 -13.43
N SER A 118 -6.55 -13.86 -14.76
CA SER A 118 -7.67 -14.38 -15.57
C SER A 118 -7.96 -15.85 -15.33
N GLY A 119 -9.25 -16.23 -15.30
CA GLY A 119 -9.72 -17.63 -15.30
C GLY A 119 -9.94 -18.29 -13.94
N GLY A 120 -10.38 -17.55 -12.91
CA GLY A 120 -10.82 -18.11 -11.63
C GLY A 120 -9.82 -17.91 -10.47
N GLY A 121 -10.29 -17.39 -9.36
CA GLY A 121 -9.54 -16.83 -8.25
C GLY A 121 -8.75 -17.80 -7.36
N GLY A 122 -7.71 -18.42 -7.86
CA GLY A 122 -6.78 -19.19 -7.04
C GLY A 122 -5.79 -18.29 -6.28
N VAL A 123 -5.41 -18.68 -5.05
CA VAL A 123 -4.43 -17.96 -4.21
C VAL A 123 -3.09 -17.78 -4.95
N THR A 124 -2.67 -18.76 -5.74
CA THR A 124 -1.43 -18.72 -6.52
C THR A 124 -1.35 -17.55 -7.50
N ARG A 125 -2.50 -17.07 -8.00
CA ARG A 125 -2.57 -15.94 -8.92
C ARG A 125 -2.37 -14.58 -8.25
N LEU A 126 -2.54 -14.50 -6.94
CA LEU A 126 -2.26 -13.29 -6.15
C LEU A 126 -0.81 -13.23 -5.66
N VAL A 127 -0.05 -14.31 -5.72
CA VAL A 127 1.33 -14.36 -5.19
C VAL A 127 2.22 -13.30 -5.84
N MET A 128 2.35 -13.31 -7.16
CA MET A 128 3.19 -12.31 -7.86
C MET A 128 2.67 -10.88 -7.67
N PRO A 129 1.37 -10.57 -7.86
CA PRO A 129 0.83 -9.24 -7.59
C PRO A 129 1.10 -8.75 -6.18
N VAL A 130 0.88 -9.59 -5.16
CA VAL A 130 1.13 -9.24 -3.75
C VAL A 130 2.61 -8.96 -3.52
N ILE A 131 3.52 -9.81 -4.02
CA ILE A 131 4.96 -9.60 -3.86
C ILE A 131 5.40 -8.32 -4.58
N ALA A 132 4.97 -8.10 -5.82
CA ALA A 132 5.31 -6.91 -6.59
C ALA A 132 4.89 -5.63 -5.87
N LEU A 133 3.69 -5.63 -5.30
CA LEU A 133 3.14 -4.49 -4.56
C LEU A 133 3.81 -4.31 -3.19
N ALA A 134 4.15 -5.41 -2.51
CA ALA A 134 4.79 -5.39 -1.20
C ALA A 134 6.27 -4.98 -1.25
N LEU A 135 7.00 -5.30 -2.31
CA LEU A 135 8.46 -5.24 -2.37
C LEU A 135 9.04 -3.85 -2.04
N PRO A 136 8.54 -2.73 -2.60
CA PRO A 136 8.99 -1.39 -2.22
C PRO A 136 8.71 -1.07 -0.73
N GLN A 137 7.59 -1.53 -0.21
CA GLN A 137 7.21 -1.33 1.18
C GLN A 137 8.07 -2.17 2.13
N VAL A 138 8.34 -3.44 1.79
CA VAL A 138 9.31 -4.30 2.52
C VAL A 138 10.64 -3.60 2.66
N ALA A 139 11.14 -3.08 1.55
CA ALA A 139 12.43 -2.40 1.50
C ALA A 139 12.47 -1.16 2.41
N TYR A 140 11.44 -0.32 2.34
CA TYR A 140 11.35 0.88 3.18
C TYR A 140 11.19 0.55 4.66
N ILE A 141 10.28 -0.39 4.99
CA ILE A 141 10.03 -0.84 6.36
C ILE A 141 11.28 -1.48 6.96
N ALA A 142 11.99 -2.33 6.21
CA ALA A 142 13.22 -2.95 6.68
C ALA A 142 14.28 -1.90 7.03
N ARG A 143 14.48 -0.90 6.17
CA ARG A 143 15.43 0.19 6.41
C ARG A 143 15.05 1.03 7.62
N LEU A 144 13.77 1.41 7.73
CA LEU A 144 13.26 2.19 8.85
C LEU A 144 13.39 1.45 10.17
N THR A 145 12.95 0.18 10.20
CA THR A 145 13.04 -0.69 11.37
C THR A 145 14.49 -0.90 11.80
N ARG A 146 15.39 -1.14 10.84
CA ARG A 146 16.83 -1.27 11.13
C ARG A 146 17.38 -0.01 11.81
N ALA A 147 17.11 1.18 11.26
CA ALA A 147 17.59 2.43 11.82
C ALA A 147 17.06 2.66 13.24
N SER A 148 15.77 2.47 13.44
CA SER A 148 15.11 2.64 14.75
C SER A 148 15.63 1.64 15.78
N MET A 149 15.79 0.37 15.41
CA MET A 149 16.35 -0.67 16.29
C MET A 149 17.80 -0.37 16.70
N ILE A 150 18.66 0.07 15.78
CA ILE A 150 20.05 0.46 16.11
C ILE A 150 20.04 1.60 17.13
N ASN A 151 19.20 2.62 16.94
CA ASN A 151 19.09 3.75 17.87
C ASN A 151 18.62 3.29 19.25
N MET A 152 17.60 2.42 19.32
CA MET A 152 17.11 1.91 20.60
C MET A 152 18.15 1.02 21.30
N MET A 153 18.84 0.15 20.58
CA MET A 153 19.87 -0.73 21.14
C MET A 153 21.10 0.02 21.68
N SER A 154 21.28 1.29 21.30
CA SER A 154 22.35 2.18 21.81
C SER A 154 21.89 3.09 22.94
N SER A 155 20.64 3.07 23.37
CA SER A 155 20.09 3.92 24.43
C SER A 155 20.57 3.53 25.84
N ASP A 156 20.51 4.48 26.78
CA ASP A 156 21.00 4.29 28.15
C ASP A 156 20.18 3.25 28.93
N PHE A 157 18.86 3.16 28.69
CA PHE A 157 18.05 2.12 29.34
C PHE A 157 18.44 0.70 28.89
N VAL A 158 18.87 0.54 27.61
CA VAL A 158 19.39 -0.74 27.12
C VAL A 158 20.76 -1.05 27.76
N ARG A 159 21.61 -0.03 27.96
CA ARG A 159 22.88 -0.21 28.69
C ARG A 159 22.65 -0.67 30.12
N THR A 160 21.69 -0.07 30.83
CA THR A 160 21.30 -0.47 32.18
C THR A 160 20.78 -1.90 32.19
N ALA A 161 19.91 -2.27 31.25
CA ALA A 161 19.39 -3.64 31.17
C ALA A 161 20.49 -4.69 30.93
N LYS A 162 21.49 -4.35 30.09
CA LYS A 162 22.69 -5.21 29.91
C LYS A 162 23.52 -5.31 31.17
N ALA A 163 23.73 -4.22 31.92
CA ALA A 163 24.46 -4.23 33.20
C ALA A 163 23.76 -5.08 34.25
N GLN A 164 22.43 -5.22 34.17
CA GLN A 164 21.63 -6.13 35.01
C GLN A 164 21.68 -7.60 34.56
N GLY A 165 22.45 -7.94 33.51
CA GLY A 165 22.60 -9.30 33.03
C GLY A 165 21.49 -9.82 32.11
N LEU A 166 20.59 -8.96 31.61
CA LEU A 166 19.52 -9.39 30.70
C LEU A 166 20.10 -9.83 29.34
N SER A 167 19.57 -10.94 28.82
CA SER A 167 19.93 -11.43 27.49
C SER A 167 19.49 -10.46 26.37
N THR A 168 20.21 -10.44 25.25
CA THR A 168 19.88 -9.60 24.11
C THR A 168 18.44 -9.84 23.61
N ILE A 169 17.97 -11.08 23.60
CA ILE A 169 16.61 -11.45 23.18
C ILE A 169 15.57 -10.82 24.11
N SER A 170 15.82 -10.90 25.44
CA SER A 170 14.95 -10.29 26.46
C SER A 170 14.90 -8.77 26.30
N ILE A 171 16.05 -8.14 26.10
CA ILE A 171 16.17 -6.68 25.89
C ILE A 171 15.38 -6.27 24.63
N VAL A 172 15.57 -6.99 23.53
CA VAL A 172 14.83 -6.71 22.27
C VAL A 172 13.33 -6.83 22.50
N ARG A 173 12.87 -7.96 23.02
CA ARG A 173 11.44 -8.28 23.15
C ARG A 173 10.69 -7.32 24.11
N TYR A 174 11.28 -7.02 25.25
CA TYR A 174 10.56 -6.33 26.32
C TYR A 174 10.93 -4.83 26.45
N HIS A 175 12.08 -4.40 25.92
CA HIS A 175 12.58 -3.04 26.12
C HIS A 175 12.74 -2.25 24.82
N ALA A 176 13.36 -2.84 23.78
CA ALA A 176 13.77 -2.09 22.59
C ALA A 176 12.72 -2.13 21.45
N PHE A 177 12.02 -3.25 21.26
CA PHE A 177 11.14 -3.46 20.10
C PHE A 177 9.98 -2.45 20.04
N LYS A 178 9.22 -2.33 21.13
CA LYS A 178 8.04 -1.45 21.18
C LYS A 178 8.39 0.02 20.85
N PRO A 179 9.36 0.67 21.50
CA PRO A 179 9.73 2.04 21.15
C PRO A 179 10.39 2.15 19.77
N ALA A 180 11.08 1.14 19.29
CA ALA A 180 11.63 1.13 17.94
C ALA A 180 10.57 1.07 16.84
N MET A 181 9.36 0.61 17.13
CA MET A 181 8.26 0.55 16.15
C MET A 181 7.47 1.86 16.03
N LEU A 182 7.65 2.84 16.91
CA LEU A 182 6.92 4.12 16.82
C LEU A 182 7.11 4.84 15.48
N PRO A 183 8.34 4.97 14.90
CA PRO A 183 8.51 5.58 13.58
C PRO A 183 7.84 4.78 12.46
N LEU A 184 7.73 3.44 12.61
CA LEU A 184 7.02 2.60 11.64
C LEU A 184 5.51 2.90 11.64
N LEU A 185 4.91 3.11 12.81
CA LEU A 185 3.50 3.49 12.91
C LEU A 185 3.22 4.81 12.19
N SER A 186 4.08 5.82 12.36
CA SER A 186 3.98 7.10 11.63
C SER A 186 4.11 6.93 10.11
N TYR A 187 4.84 5.90 9.66
CA TYR A 187 5.00 5.60 8.25
C TYR A 187 3.80 4.85 7.65
N MET A 188 2.92 4.25 8.46
CA MET A 188 1.82 3.42 7.95
C MET A 188 0.87 4.18 7.01
N GLY A 189 0.59 5.45 7.28
CA GLY A 189 -0.23 6.28 6.38
C GLY A 189 0.37 6.39 4.97
N PRO A 190 1.60 6.89 4.82
CA PRO A 190 2.32 6.89 3.54
C PRO A 190 2.46 5.51 2.89
N ALA A 191 2.67 4.44 3.69
CA ALA A 191 2.77 3.08 3.16
C ALA A 191 1.45 2.61 2.51
N ILE A 192 0.33 2.85 3.18
CA ILE A 192 -0.99 2.49 2.67
C ILE A 192 -1.31 3.31 1.41
N ALA A 193 -1.04 4.62 1.42
CA ALA A 193 -1.20 5.46 0.24
C ALA A 193 -0.35 4.97 -0.94
N GLY A 194 0.92 4.59 -0.69
CA GLY A 194 1.81 4.02 -1.69
C GLY A 194 1.31 2.69 -2.26
N VAL A 195 0.73 1.83 -1.43
CA VAL A 195 0.12 0.56 -1.87
C VAL A 195 -1.13 0.83 -2.73
N LEU A 196 -1.99 1.76 -2.33
CA LEU A 196 -3.19 2.11 -3.11
C LEU A 196 -2.85 2.66 -4.49
N THR A 197 -1.87 3.57 -4.57
CA THR A 197 -1.42 4.12 -5.86
C THR A 197 -0.64 3.11 -6.70
N GLY A 198 0.18 2.27 -6.06
CA GLY A 198 0.92 1.19 -6.71
C GLY A 198 0.01 0.07 -7.22
N SER A 199 -1.14 -0.15 -6.59
CA SER A 199 -2.09 -1.20 -7.00
C SER A 199 -2.62 -0.96 -8.42
N VAL A 200 -2.80 0.29 -8.84
CA VAL A 200 -3.23 0.65 -10.21
C VAL A 200 -2.34 0.01 -11.26
N VAL A 201 -1.02 0.10 -11.08
CA VAL A 201 -0.04 -0.48 -12.02
C VAL A 201 -0.06 -2.00 -11.96
N VAL A 202 -0.07 -2.56 -10.75
CA VAL A 202 -0.06 -4.02 -10.53
C VAL A 202 -1.34 -4.66 -11.07
N GLU A 203 -2.50 -4.07 -10.81
CA GLU A 203 -3.78 -4.54 -11.32
C GLU A 203 -3.80 -4.55 -12.86
N GLN A 204 -3.23 -3.51 -13.48
CA GLN A 204 -3.13 -3.44 -14.94
C GLN A 204 -2.19 -4.51 -15.51
N VAL A 205 -1.01 -4.70 -14.94
CA VAL A 205 0.00 -5.66 -15.43
C VAL A 205 -0.49 -7.10 -15.29
N PHE A 206 -1.11 -7.44 -14.16
CA PHE A 206 -1.58 -8.80 -13.89
C PHE A 206 -3.03 -9.07 -14.33
N GLY A 207 -3.71 -8.07 -14.91
CA GLY A 207 -5.10 -8.21 -15.36
C GLY A 207 -6.09 -8.45 -14.23
N ILE A 208 -5.86 -7.85 -13.06
CA ILE A 208 -6.74 -7.96 -11.89
C ILE A 208 -7.90 -6.96 -12.07
N PRO A 209 -9.18 -7.40 -12.06
CA PRO A 209 -10.33 -6.53 -12.21
C PRO A 209 -10.60 -5.73 -10.92
N GLY A 210 -9.65 -4.90 -10.54
CA GLY A 210 -9.73 -3.98 -9.41
C GLY A 210 -10.01 -2.55 -9.84
N VAL A 211 -10.18 -1.66 -8.86
CA VAL A 211 -10.51 -0.24 -9.07
C VAL A 211 -9.45 0.46 -9.93
N GLY A 212 -8.17 0.12 -9.73
CA GLY A 212 -7.06 0.69 -10.48
C GLY A 212 -7.09 0.30 -11.97
N GLN A 213 -7.50 -0.93 -12.30
CA GLN A 213 -7.65 -1.35 -13.69
C GLN A 213 -8.78 -0.56 -14.37
N PHE A 214 -9.91 -0.34 -13.68
CA PHE A 214 -11.01 0.49 -14.21
C PHE A 214 -10.59 1.94 -14.38
N PHE A 215 -9.76 2.48 -13.48
CA PHE A 215 -9.18 3.82 -13.63
C PHE A 215 -8.38 3.95 -14.94
N VAL A 216 -7.44 3.02 -15.19
CA VAL A 216 -6.61 3.05 -16.42
C VAL A 216 -7.48 2.90 -17.66
N ARG A 217 -8.42 1.95 -17.67
CA ARG A 217 -9.35 1.74 -18.78
C ARG A 217 -10.23 2.98 -19.03
N GLY A 218 -10.73 3.60 -17.97
CA GLY A 218 -11.50 4.84 -18.04
C GLY A 218 -10.69 5.96 -18.68
N ALA A 219 -9.44 6.15 -18.27
CA ALA A 219 -8.56 7.17 -18.85
C ALA A 219 -8.28 6.92 -20.34
N LEU A 220 -7.95 5.68 -20.72
CA LEU A 220 -7.70 5.31 -22.11
C LEU A 220 -8.94 5.46 -23.00
N ASN A 221 -10.12 5.16 -22.47
CA ASN A 221 -11.39 5.24 -23.18
C ASN A 221 -12.08 6.60 -23.08
N ARG A 222 -11.46 7.58 -22.42
CA ARG A 222 -12.03 8.94 -22.19
C ARG A 222 -13.38 8.89 -21.46
N ASP A 223 -13.49 8.00 -20.48
CA ASP A 223 -14.63 7.92 -19.57
C ASP A 223 -14.38 8.86 -18.38
N TYR A 224 -14.71 10.13 -18.57
CA TYR A 224 -14.38 11.18 -17.60
C TYR A 224 -15.09 10.99 -16.27
N THR A 225 -16.35 10.56 -16.27
CA THR A 225 -17.10 10.31 -15.02
C THR A 225 -16.46 9.20 -14.20
N LEU A 226 -16.05 8.10 -14.84
CA LEU A 226 -15.38 6.98 -14.17
C LEU A 226 -14.02 7.43 -13.60
N VAL A 227 -13.21 8.16 -14.37
CA VAL A 227 -11.91 8.65 -13.91
C VAL A 227 -12.06 9.62 -12.75
N LEU A 228 -12.97 10.59 -12.83
CA LEU A 228 -13.23 11.55 -11.76
C LEU A 228 -13.75 10.85 -10.50
N GLY A 229 -14.73 9.96 -10.63
CA GLY A 229 -15.30 9.23 -9.49
C GLY A 229 -14.25 8.38 -8.78
N ILE A 230 -13.43 7.61 -9.52
CA ILE A 230 -12.34 6.82 -8.92
C ILE A 230 -11.30 7.73 -8.27
N THR A 231 -10.96 8.88 -8.87
CA THR A 231 -10.01 9.84 -8.28
C THR A 231 -10.52 10.37 -6.95
N VAL A 232 -11.78 10.80 -6.89
CA VAL A 232 -12.40 11.30 -5.65
C VAL A 232 -12.48 10.18 -4.61
N PHE A 233 -12.85 8.97 -5.03
CA PHE A 233 -12.89 7.80 -4.16
C PHE A 233 -11.51 7.48 -3.55
N TYR A 234 -10.45 7.43 -4.36
CA TYR A 234 -9.10 7.21 -3.86
C TYR A 234 -8.63 8.32 -2.93
N ALA A 235 -8.92 9.58 -3.25
CA ALA A 235 -8.58 10.71 -2.38
C ALA A 235 -9.27 10.58 -1.01
N ALA A 236 -10.57 10.29 -1.00
CA ALA A 236 -11.33 10.07 0.23
C ALA A 236 -10.80 8.86 1.02
N LEU A 237 -10.48 7.75 0.34
CA LEU A 237 -9.94 6.55 0.97
C LEU A 237 -8.57 6.80 1.60
N VAL A 238 -7.67 7.52 0.91
CA VAL A 238 -6.35 7.89 1.44
C VAL A 238 -6.50 8.78 2.68
N ILE A 239 -7.37 9.79 2.62
CA ILE A 239 -7.63 10.68 3.77
C ILE A 239 -8.18 9.87 4.96
N LEU A 240 -9.16 9.01 4.72
CA LEU A 240 -9.77 8.18 5.77
C LEU A 240 -8.74 7.23 6.40
N LEU A 241 -7.93 6.56 5.60
CA LEU A 241 -6.92 5.63 6.09
C LEU A 241 -5.80 6.34 6.85
N ASN A 242 -5.36 7.54 6.40
CA ASN A 242 -4.44 8.36 7.16
C ASN A 242 -5.03 8.80 8.50
N LEU A 243 -6.29 9.25 8.52
CA LEU A 243 -6.98 9.61 9.76
C LEU A 243 -7.04 8.43 10.74
N ILE A 244 -7.34 7.22 10.26
CA ILE A 244 -7.34 6.01 11.10
C ILE A 244 -5.94 5.75 11.68
N VAL A 245 -4.89 5.89 10.88
CA VAL A 245 -3.50 5.73 11.33
C VAL A 245 -3.13 6.79 12.38
N ASP A 246 -3.51 8.05 12.17
CA ASP A 246 -3.25 9.14 13.11
C ASP A 246 -3.97 8.91 14.46
N ILE A 247 -5.22 8.44 14.42
CA ILE A 247 -5.96 8.07 15.63
C ILE A 247 -5.26 6.91 16.35
N LEU A 248 -4.88 5.85 15.64
CA LEU A 248 -4.15 4.72 16.22
C LEU A 248 -2.81 5.15 16.81
N TYR A 249 -2.09 6.04 16.14
CA TYR A 249 -0.84 6.60 16.64
C TYR A 249 -1.05 7.37 17.96
N GLY A 250 -2.10 8.19 18.04
CA GLY A 250 -2.46 8.92 19.27
C GLY A 250 -2.82 8.00 20.46
N PHE A 251 -3.32 6.79 20.20
CA PHE A 251 -3.55 5.77 21.25
C PHE A 251 -2.27 5.06 21.70
N LEU A 252 -1.29 4.88 20.81
CA LEU A 252 -0.08 4.11 21.06
C LEU A 252 1.06 4.95 21.63
N ASP A 253 1.10 6.27 21.39
CA ASP A 253 2.09 7.19 21.95
C ASP A 253 1.46 8.10 23.02
N PRO A 254 1.63 7.79 24.35
CA PRO A 254 1.09 8.59 25.43
C PRO A 254 1.67 10.01 25.48
N ARG A 255 2.79 10.28 24.82
CA ARG A 255 3.48 11.58 24.84
C ARG A 255 2.71 12.65 24.05
N ILE A 256 1.84 12.24 23.12
CA ILE A 256 1.02 13.17 22.33
C ILE A 256 -0.20 13.65 23.11
N ARG A 257 -0.69 12.87 24.10
CA ARG A 257 -1.81 13.25 24.96
C ARG A 257 -1.48 14.35 25.98
N ALA A 258 -0.21 14.65 26.18
CA ALA A 258 0.26 15.60 27.19
C ALA A 258 0.46 17.04 26.66
N LYS A 259 0.01 17.35 25.44
CA LYS A 259 -0.10 18.68 24.88
C LYS A 259 -1.55 18.97 24.47
#